data_848bee6a653f7fb7568ab5daa7a28243
#
_entry.id   848bee6a653f7fb7568ab5daa7a28243
#
_cell.length_a   1.000
_cell.length_b   1.000
_cell.length_c   1.000
_cell.angle_alpha   90.00
_cell.angle_beta   90.00
_cell.angle_gamma   90.00
#
_symmetry.space_group_name_H-M   'P 1'
#
loop_
_entity.id
_entity.type
_entity.pdbx_description
1 polymer ?
#
loop_
_entity_poly.entity_id
_entity_poly.type
_entity_poly.pdbx_seq_one_letter_code
_entity_poly.pdbx_strand_id
1 'polypeptide(L)'
;PSKHTEIQEAALRAYEDEENHRIAYNSACTEAHGYGTDTRLIEIMKFMHSCGYKRIGFAFCNGLKNEALEVTKILEYNGFEVVSVVCKNGATPKTWLGIEDKDTVRGHADREVMCNPVGQALALNASHTDFNIMMGLCVGHDTLFLKYLEGPVTVLAVKDRVTGHAPLAPIY
;
A
#
# COMPACT_ATOMS: atom_id res chain seq x y z
N PRO A 1 -34.62 16.89 -3.71
CA PRO A 1 -33.60 15.89 -3.53
C PRO A 1 -32.48 16.50 -2.71
N SER A 2 -32.12 15.86 -1.62
CA SER A 2 -30.99 16.35 -0.85
C SER A 2 -29.70 16.10 -1.63
N LYS A 3 -28.66 16.92 -1.44
CA LYS A 3 -27.32 16.67 -2.02
C LYS A 3 -26.83 15.24 -1.74
N HIS A 4 -27.29 14.60 -0.67
CA HIS A 4 -27.02 13.20 -0.34
C HIS A 4 -27.57 12.20 -1.37
N THR A 5 -28.75 12.46 -1.95
CA THR A 5 -29.35 11.57 -2.96
C THR A 5 -28.53 11.58 -4.25
N GLU A 6 -28.09 12.75 -4.71
CA GLU A 6 -27.28 12.90 -5.92
C GLU A 6 -25.91 12.23 -5.77
N ILE A 7 -25.27 12.34 -4.60
CA ILE A 7 -24.00 11.68 -4.30
C ILE A 7 -24.16 10.16 -4.28
N GLN A 8 -25.24 9.65 -3.66
CA GLN A 8 -25.52 8.22 -3.62
C GLN A 8 -25.79 7.65 -5.02
N GLU A 9 -26.60 8.33 -5.83
CA GLU A 9 -26.84 7.93 -7.21
C GLU A 9 -25.55 7.93 -8.05
N ALA A 10 -24.70 8.94 -7.88
CA ALA A 10 -23.41 9.00 -8.55
C ALA A 10 -22.48 7.84 -8.12
N ALA A 11 -22.48 7.49 -6.82
CA ALA A 11 -21.72 6.36 -6.30
C ALA A 11 -22.23 5.02 -6.86
N LEU A 12 -23.55 4.82 -6.92
CA LEU A 12 -24.12 3.61 -7.51
C LEU A 12 -23.77 3.47 -9.00
N ARG A 13 -23.85 4.57 -9.76
CA ARG A 13 -23.42 4.57 -11.17
C ARG A 13 -21.93 4.21 -11.34
N ALA A 14 -21.07 4.60 -10.40
CA ALA A 14 -19.67 4.23 -10.46
C ALA A 14 -19.43 2.71 -10.32
N TYR A 15 -20.32 1.98 -9.66
CA TYR A 15 -20.27 0.52 -9.57
C TYR A 15 -20.81 -0.21 -10.82
N GLU A 16 -21.35 0.51 -11.82
CA GLU A 16 -21.70 -0.06 -13.13
C GLU A 16 -20.48 -0.27 -14.01
N ASP A 17 -19.34 0.39 -13.70
CA ASP A 17 -18.06 0.10 -14.30
C ASP A 17 -17.60 -1.33 -13.95
N GLU A 18 -17.11 -2.07 -14.95
CA GLU A 18 -16.76 -3.49 -14.80
C GLU A 18 -15.66 -3.73 -13.75
N GLU A 19 -14.64 -2.88 -13.71
CA GLU A 19 -13.56 -3.00 -12.73
C GLU A 19 -14.04 -2.69 -11.33
N ASN A 20 -14.77 -1.60 -11.16
CA ASN A 20 -15.32 -1.20 -9.86
C ASN A 20 -16.31 -2.26 -9.33
N HIS A 21 -17.16 -2.81 -10.20
CA HIS A 21 -18.07 -3.89 -9.83
C HIS A 21 -17.30 -5.14 -9.38
N ARG A 22 -16.30 -5.56 -10.14
CA ARG A 22 -15.46 -6.72 -9.81
C ARG A 22 -14.77 -6.56 -8.47
N ILE A 23 -14.19 -5.38 -8.21
CA ILE A 23 -13.55 -5.05 -6.93
C ILE A 23 -14.57 -5.11 -5.79
N ALA A 24 -15.70 -4.43 -5.91
CA ALA A 24 -16.71 -4.35 -4.87
C ALA A 24 -17.32 -5.73 -4.55
N TYR A 25 -17.68 -6.50 -5.57
CA TYR A 25 -18.25 -7.84 -5.41
C TYR A 25 -17.26 -8.79 -4.70
N ASN A 26 -16.01 -8.86 -5.18
CA ASN A 26 -15.01 -9.74 -4.58
C ASN A 26 -14.58 -9.29 -3.17
N SER A 27 -14.62 -7.97 -2.89
CA SER A 27 -14.38 -7.47 -1.54
C SER A 27 -15.46 -7.97 -0.56
N ALA A 28 -16.73 -7.86 -0.92
CA ALA A 28 -17.84 -8.34 -0.09
C ALA A 28 -17.79 -9.87 0.12
N CYS A 29 -17.44 -10.63 -0.92
CA CYS A 29 -17.27 -12.08 -0.80
C CYS A 29 -16.08 -12.46 0.10
N THR A 30 -14.96 -11.75 -0.02
CA THR A 30 -13.77 -11.98 0.81
C THR A 30 -14.09 -11.72 2.28
N GLU A 31 -14.75 -10.61 2.59
CA GLU A 31 -15.20 -10.29 3.94
C GLU A 31 -16.14 -11.38 4.48
N ALA A 32 -17.17 -11.74 3.73
CA ALA A 32 -18.18 -12.72 4.19
C ALA A 32 -17.58 -14.11 4.48
N HIS A 33 -16.65 -14.58 3.65
CA HIS A 33 -16.05 -15.91 3.79
C HIS A 33 -14.89 -15.97 4.78
N GLY A 34 -14.22 -14.85 5.05
CA GLY A 34 -13.07 -14.75 5.94
C GLY A 34 -13.36 -14.12 7.29
N TYR A 35 -14.59 -13.67 7.53
CA TYR A 35 -14.94 -12.84 8.69
C TYR A 35 -14.53 -13.47 10.02
N GLY A 36 -13.62 -12.79 10.73
CA GLY A 36 -13.12 -13.24 12.03
C GLY A 36 -12.23 -14.50 12.02
N THR A 37 -11.90 -15.04 10.84
CA THR A 37 -11.07 -16.24 10.68
C THR A 37 -9.80 -16.00 9.88
N ASP A 38 -9.86 -15.17 8.84
CA ASP A 38 -8.71 -14.89 7.99
C ASP A 38 -7.89 -13.70 8.53
N THR A 39 -6.58 -13.80 8.41
CA THR A 39 -5.70 -12.65 8.67
C THR A 39 -5.72 -11.71 7.46
N ARG A 40 -5.35 -10.43 7.67
CA ARG A 40 -5.32 -9.44 6.60
C ARG A 40 -4.55 -9.89 5.36
N LEU A 41 -3.42 -10.58 5.52
CA LEU A 41 -2.65 -11.10 4.38
C LEU A 41 -3.40 -12.20 3.63
N ILE A 42 -4.09 -13.09 4.34
CA ILE A 42 -4.92 -14.14 3.72
C ILE A 42 -6.08 -13.53 2.95
N GLU A 43 -6.77 -12.54 3.53
CA GLU A 43 -7.85 -11.80 2.84
C GLU A 43 -7.35 -11.14 1.55
N ILE A 44 -6.18 -10.46 1.61
CA ILE A 44 -5.57 -9.84 0.43
C ILE A 44 -5.30 -10.88 -0.67
N MET A 45 -4.71 -12.03 -0.34
CA MET A 45 -4.42 -13.08 -1.32
C MET A 45 -5.70 -13.66 -1.92
N LYS A 46 -6.71 -13.96 -1.10
CA LYS A 46 -8.02 -14.46 -1.58
C LYS A 46 -8.69 -13.44 -2.50
N PHE A 47 -8.70 -12.17 -2.11
CA PHE A 47 -9.23 -11.08 -2.92
C PHE A 47 -8.51 -10.96 -4.26
N MET A 48 -7.17 -10.95 -4.27
CA MET A 48 -6.39 -10.85 -5.49
C MET A 48 -6.66 -12.03 -6.44
N HIS A 49 -6.76 -13.26 -5.93
CA HIS A 49 -7.12 -14.44 -6.73
C HIS A 49 -8.53 -14.31 -7.33
N SER A 50 -9.52 -13.88 -6.53
CA SER A 50 -10.90 -13.71 -6.98
C SER A 50 -11.04 -12.62 -8.04
N CYS A 51 -10.22 -11.57 -7.97
CA CYS A 51 -10.15 -10.52 -8.99
C CYS A 51 -9.30 -10.91 -10.22
N GLY A 52 -8.59 -12.03 -10.20
CA GLY A 52 -7.72 -12.48 -11.29
C GLY A 52 -6.40 -11.72 -11.41
N TYR A 53 -5.99 -10.98 -10.37
CA TYR A 53 -4.71 -10.26 -10.32
C TYR A 53 -3.55 -11.27 -10.23
N LYS A 54 -2.47 -11.02 -10.96
CA LYS A 54 -1.30 -11.91 -11.05
C LYS A 54 0.01 -11.20 -10.73
N ARG A 55 0.20 -10.00 -11.28
CA ARG A 55 1.42 -9.21 -11.13
C ARG A 55 1.22 -8.14 -10.06
N ILE A 56 1.81 -8.37 -8.89
CA ILE A 56 1.54 -7.60 -7.68
C ILE A 56 2.69 -6.63 -7.39
N GLY A 57 2.38 -5.34 -7.33
CA GLY A 57 3.29 -4.33 -6.83
C GLY A 57 3.36 -4.35 -5.30
N PHE A 58 4.56 -4.26 -4.75
CA PHE A 58 4.74 -4.26 -3.31
C PHE A 58 5.64 -3.10 -2.85
N ALA A 59 5.04 -2.04 -2.34
CA ALA A 59 5.74 -0.89 -1.78
C ALA A 59 5.89 -1.03 -0.26
N PHE A 60 7.11 -0.98 0.24
CA PHE A 60 7.37 -1.15 1.67
C PHE A 60 8.41 -0.17 2.22
N CYS A 61 8.36 0.05 3.53
CA CYS A 61 9.36 0.82 4.25
C CYS A 61 10.63 0.00 4.51
N ASN A 62 11.80 0.59 4.32
CA ASN A 62 13.08 -0.06 4.62
C ASN A 62 13.18 -0.61 6.05
N GLY A 63 12.49 0.00 7.01
CA GLY A 63 12.43 -0.50 8.38
C GLY A 63 11.64 -1.80 8.56
N LEU A 64 10.97 -2.29 7.50
CA LEU A 64 10.21 -3.55 7.46
C LEU A 64 10.73 -4.47 6.35
N LYS A 65 12.02 -4.36 6.01
CA LYS A 65 12.61 -5.15 4.91
C LYS A 65 12.57 -6.66 5.15
N ASN A 66 12.69 -7.10 6.41
CA ASN A 66 12.66 -8.53 6.74
C ASN A 66 11.24 -9.08 6.61
N GLU A 67 10.25 -8.35 7.13
CA GLU A 67 8.85 -8.67 6.96
C GLU A 67 8.43 -8.63 5.48
N ALA A 68 8.93 -7.66 4.73
CA ALA A 68 8.69 -7.56 3.29
C ALA A 68 9.22 -8.77 2.53
N LEU A 69 10.40 -9.26 2.90
CA LEU A 69 10.98 -10.47 2.31
C LEU A 69 10.09 -11.70 2.54
N GLU A 70 9.60 -11.88 3.77
CA GLU A 70 8.71 -13.02 4.08
C GLU A 70 7.35 -12.89 3.38
N VAL A 71 6.76 -11.69 3.35
CA VAL A 71 5.53 -11.43 2.59
C VAL A 71 5.72 -11.74 1.10
N THR A 72 6.84 -11.31 0.51
CA THR A 72 7.16 -11.62 -0.89
C THR A 72 7.20 -13.13 -1.14
N LYS A 73 7.92 -13.90 -0.31
CA LYS A 73 7.97 -15.37 -0.42
C LYS A 73 6.58 -16.01 -0.31
N ILE A 74 5.74 -15.53 0.61
CA ILE A 74 4.37 -16.03 0.78
C ILE A 74 3.56 -15.77 -0.49
N LEU A 75 3.62 -14.56 -1.04
CA LEU A 75 2.90 -14.20 -2.26
C LEU A 75 3.36 -15.04 -3.46
N GLU A 76 4.67 -15.18 -3.66
CA GLU A 76 5.25 -16.00 -4.74
C GLU A 76 4.88 -17.49 -4.59
N TYR A 77 4.92 -18.02 -3.37
CA TYR A 77 4.49 -19.41 -3.07
C TYR A 77 3.00 -19.63 -3.42
N ASN A 78 2.17 -18.59 -3.29
CA ASN A 78 0.76 -18.62 -3.65
C ASN A 78 0.49 -18.22 -5.11
N GLY A 79 1.50 -18.18 -5.97
CA GLY A 79 1.37 -18.07 -7.41
C GLY A 79 1.29 -16.64 -7.95
N PHE A 80 1.65 -15.63 -7.17
CA PHE A 80 1.74 -14.24 -7.61
C PHE A 80 3.15 -13.91 -8.13
N GLU A 81 3.23 -13.09 -9.16
CA GLU A 81 4.47 -12.42 -9.56
C GLU A 81 4.60 -11.12 -8.75
N VAL A 82 5.71 -10.95 -8.01
CA VAL A 82 5.87 -9.80 -7.12
C VAL A 82 6.94 -8.84 -7.65
N VAL A 83 6.56 -7.57 -7.80
CA VAL A 83 7.48 -6.46 -8.08
C VAL A 83 7.58 -5.60 -6.82
N SER A 84 8.68 -5.72 -6.08
CA SER A 84 8.85 -5.04 -4.80
C SER A 84 9.74 -3.80 -4.90
N VAL A 85 9.34 -2.69 -4.25
CA VAL A 85 10.10 -1.43 -4.25
C VAL A 85 10.21 -0.87 -2.84
N VAL A 86 11.45 -0.72 -2.36
CA VAL A 86 11.74 -0.12 -1.04
C VAL A 86 11.63 1.41 -1.06
N CYS A 87 11.26 2.01 0.07
CA CYS A 87 11.12 3.47 0.18
C CYS A 87 12.43 4.26 0.01
N LYS A 88 13.59 3.63 0.17
CA LYS A 88 14.92 4.25 0.02
C LYS A 88 15.49 4.14 -1.41
N ASN A 89 14.62 4.00 -2.41
CA ASN A 89 15.03 3.99 -3.81
C ASN A 89 15.63 5.34 -4.24
N GLY A 90 16.55 5.32 -5.23
CA GLY A 90 17.18 6.51 -5.79
C GLY A 90 18.33 7.10 -4.98
N ALA A 91 18.58 6.65 -3.73
CA ALA A 91 19.71 7.04 -2.87
C ALA A 91 19.93 8.57 -2.73
N THR A 92 18.91 9.39 -2.87
CA THR A 92 18.97 10.85 -2.79
C THR A 92 19.11 11.31 -1.33
N PRO A 93 20.06 12.17 -0.97
CA PRO A 93 20.21 12.67 0.39
C PRO A 93 19.07 13.61 0.77
N LYS A 94 18.78 13.72 2.07
CA LYS A 94 17.70 14.58 2.61
C LYS A 94 17.92 16.06 2.36
N THR A 95 19.18 16.48 2.20
CA THR A 95 19.54 17.87 1.82
C THR A 95 18.89 18.31 0.51
N TRP A 96 18.56 17.38 -0.38
CA TRP A 96 17.83 17.69 -1.63
C TRP A 96 16.45 18.32 -1.36
N LEU A 97 15.79 17.95 -0.24
CA LEU A 97 14.55 18.57 0.23
C LEU A 97 14.75 19.80 1.07
N GLY A 98 15.98 20.27 1.27
CA GLY A 98 16.30 21.35 2.18
C GLY A 98 16.22 21.01 3.67
N ILE A 99 16.24 19.71 4.00
CA ILE A 99 16.22 19.23 5.40
C ILE A 99 17.60 19.48 6.02
N GLU A 100 17.61 20.09 7.20
CA GLU A 100 18.81 20.36 7.99
C GLU A 100 19.11 19.18 8.95
N ASP A 101 20.34 19.11 9.49
CA ASP A 101 20.77 18.06 10.39
C ASP A 101 19.87 17.89 11.62
N LYS A 102 19.40 19.01 12.20
CA LYS A 102 18.49 19.02 13.36
C LYS A 102 17.14 18.31 13.11
N ASP A 103 16.72 18.21 11.84
CA ASP A 103 15.43 17.63 11.41
C ASP A 103 15.60 16.20 10.85
N THR A 104 16.77 15.56 11.10
CA THR A 104 17.03 14.19 10.70
C THR A 104 17.05 13.24 11.89
N VAL A 105 16.85 11.96 11.62
CA VAL A 105 16.84 10.91 12.66
C VAL A 105 18.25 10.66 13.24
N ARG A 106 19.29 10.87 12.42
CA ARG A 106 20.70 10.56 12.78
C ARG A 106 21.61 11.77 12.88
N GLY A 107 21.07 12.98 12.69
CA GLY A 107 21.82 14.22 12.79
C GLY A 107 22.74 14.54 11.59
N HIS A 108 22.53 13.89 10.43
CA HIS A 108 23.37 14.05 9.23
C HIS A 108 22.54 14.04 7.96
N ALA A 109 22.03 15.19 7.54
CA ALA A 109 21.12 15.30 6.40
C ALA A 109 21.77 14.93 5.05
N ASP A 110 23.05 15.19 4.90
CA ASP A 110 23.87 14.87 3.72
C ASP A 110 24.09 13.35 3.53
N ARG A 111 24.08 12.58 4.62
CA ARG A 111 24.30 11.12 4.64
C ARG A 111 23.02 10.32 4.80
N GLU A 112 21.96 10.99 5.22
CA GLU A 112 20.67 10.33 5.41
C GLU A 112 19.86 10.36 4.11
N VAL A 113 19.72 9.18 3.48
CA VAL A 113 18.91 9.02 2.26
C VAL A 113 17.44 9.31 2.57
N MET A 114 16.80 10.15 1.77
CA MET A 114 15.37 10.43 1.87
C MET A 114 14.53 9.19 1.48
N CYS A 115 13.30 9.12 1.99
CA CYS A 115 12.31 8.22 1.43
C CYS A 115 11.78 8.81 0.13
N ASN A 116 11.57 7.97 -0.87
CA ASN A 116 11.08 8.36 -2.19
C ASN A 116 9.81 7.57 -2.55
N PRO A 117 8.67 7.87 -1.91
CA PRO A 117 7.40 7.19 -2.19
C PRO A 117 6.88 7.47 -3.60
N VAL A 118 7.18 8.63 -4.17
CA VAL A 118 6.88 8.93 -5.58
C VAL A 118 7.64 7.99 -6.50
N GLY A 119 8.92 7.77 -6.24
CA GLY A 119 9.73 6.80 -6.99
C GLY A 119 9.22 5.37 -6.85
N GLN A 120 8.67 4.98 -5.68
CA GLN A 120 8.01 3.68 -5.51
C GLN A 120 6.78 3.56 -6.44
N ALA A 121 5.90 4.56 -6.43
CA ALA A 121 4.69 4.57 -7.25
C ALA A 121 5.02 4.51 -8.75
N LEU A 122 5.91 5.39 -9.21
CA LEU A 122 6.30 5.44 -10.62
C LEU A 122 6.98 4.15 -11.10
N ALA A 123 7.79 3.50 -10.26
CA ALA A 123 8.40 2.21 -10.59
C ALA A 123 7.34 1.10 -10.74
N LEU A 124 6.32 1.08 -9.89
CA LEU A 124 5.22 0.12 -9.98
C LEU A 124 4.33 0.39 -11.19
N ASN A 125 4.00 1.66 -11.49
CA ASN A 125 3.29 2.04 -12.71
C ASN A 125 4.03 1.56 -13.96
N ALA A 126 5.34 1.84 -14.04
CA ALA A 126 6.19 1.38 -15.15
C ALA A 126 6.31 -0.14 -15.26
N SER A 127 6.07 -0.86 -14.17
CA SER A 127 6.07 -2.32 -14.13
C SER A 127 4.73 -2.95 -14.52
N HIS A 128 3.71 -2.14 -14.81
CA HIS A 128 2.36 -2.58 -15.20
C HIS A 128 1.80 -3.63 -14.23
N THR A 129 1.81 -3.32 -12.94
CA THR A 129 1.26 -4.20 -11.91
C THR A 129 -0.26 -4.18 -11.93
N ASP A 130 -0.90 -5.34 -11.78
CA ASP A 130 -2.37 -5.48 -11.79
C ASP A 130 -3.00 -4.92 -10.52
N PHE A 131 -2.30 -5.07 -9.41
CA PHE A 131 -2.72 -4.67 -8.08
C PHE A 131 -1.51 -4.36 -7.22
N ASN A 132 -1.67 -3.50 -6.22
CA ASN A 132 -0.56 -3.06 -5.38
C ASN A 132 -0.85 -3.27 -3.90
N ILE A 133 0.20 -3.58 -3.14
CA ILE A 133 0.18 -3.69 -1.68
C ILE A 133 1.14 -2.65 -1.11
N MET A 134 0.68 -1.89 -0.12
CA MET A 134 1.49 -0.93 0.62
C MET A 134 1.71 -1.43 2.05
N MET A 135 2.97 -1.48 2.51
CA MET A 135 3.30 -1.93 3.85
C MET A 135 4.18 -0.94 4.60
N GLY A 136 3.63 -0.34 5.64
CA GLY A 136 4.33 0.43 6.65
C GLY A 136 5.05 1.66 6.14
N LEU A 137 4.54 2.36 5.13
CA LEU A 137 5.05 3.69 4.78
C LEU A 137 4.71 4.66 5.91
N CYS A 138 5.59 5.65 6.13
CA CYS A 138 5.38 6.67 7.16
C CYS A 138 4.27 7.63 6.72
N VAL A 139 3.61 8.28 7.71
CA VAL A 139 2.61 9.33 7.45
C VAL A 139 3.17 10.41 6.51
N GLY A 140 2.41 10.79 5.51
CA GLY A 140 2.82 11.69 4.43
C GLY A 140 3.57 11.00 3.28
N HIS A 141 4.38 9.96 3.56
CA HIS A 141 4.97 9.13 2.50
C HIS A 141 3.93 8.22 1.84
N ASP A 142 3.03 7.64 2.62
CA ASP A 142 1.85 6.94 2.14
C ASP A 142 0.95 7.85 1.29
N THR A 143 0.71 9.09 1.73
CA THR A 143 -0.04 10.10 0.97
C THR A 143 0.57 10.37 -0.41
N LEU A 144 1.90 10.54 -0.49
CA LEU A 144 2.59 10.74 -1.76
C LEU A 144 2.55 9.48 -2.64
N PHE A 145 2.74 8.30 -2.06
CA PHE A 145 2.64 7.04 -2.79
C PHE A 145 1.26 6.89 -3.45
N LEU A 146 0.19 7.03 -2.66
CA LEU A 146 -1.20 6.93 -3.13
C LEU A 146 -1.56 7.99 -4.18
N LYS A 147 -0.98 9.19 -4.07
CA LYS A 147 -1.21 10.28 -5.03
C LYS A 147 -0.64 10.00 -6.43
N TYR A 148 0.46 9.26 -6.52
CA TYR A 148 1.19 9.01 -7.78
C TYR A 148 1.02 7.60 -8.33
N LEU A 149 0.41 6.70 -7.58
CA LEU A 149 0.11 5.35 -8.04
C LEU A 149 -1.15 5.38 -8.93
N GLU A 150 -1.10 4.69 -10.08
CA GLU A 150 -2.20 4.63 -11.05
C GLU A 150 -3.10 3.41 -10.85
N GLY A 151 -2.54 2.29 -10.41
CA GLY A 151 -3.29 1.05 -10.21
C GLY A 151 -3.98 0.93 -8.86
N PRO A 152 -4.93 -0.02 -8.72
CA PRO A 152 -5.59 -0.29 -7.45
C PRO A 152 -4.59 -0.71 -6.37
N VAL A 153 -4.85 -0.33 -5.12
CA VAL A 153 -3.93 -0.57 -4.00
C VAL A 153 -4.67 -0.86 -2.70
N THR A 154 -4.08 -1.73 -1.91
CA THR A 154 -4.51 -1.95 -0.51
C THR A 154 -3.37 -1.79 0.48
N VAL A 155 -3.71 -1.56 1.74
CA VAL A 155 -2.74 -1.42 2.85
C VAL A 155 -2.68 -2.74 3.61
N LEU A 156 -1.50 -3.35 3.68
CA LEU A 156 -1.25 -4.52 4.54
C LEU A 156 -1.02 -4.09 5.99
N ALA A 157 -0.18 -3.07 6.20
CA ALA A 157 0.12 -2.52 7.51
C ALA A 157 0.41 -1.03 7.44
N VAL A 158 -0.03 -0.27 8.44
CA VAL A 158 0.26 1.15 8.63
C VAL A 158 1.48 1.30 9.54
N LYS A 159 2.34 2.29 9.26
CA LYS A 159 3.53 2.53 10.08
C LYS A 159 3.17 3.12 11.45
N ASP A 160 3.45 2.37 12.48
CA ASP A 160 3.50 2.84 13.86
C ASP A 160 4.65 2.13 14.60
N ARG A 161 5.70 2.87 14.96
CA ARG A 161 6.89 2.31 15.60
C ARG A 161 6.68 2.06 17.09
N VAL A 162 5.72 2.73 17.70
CA VAL A 162 5.44 2.64 19.14
C VAL A 162 4.64 1.38 19.45
N THR A 163 3.63 1.09 18.62
CA THR A 163 2.67 -0.01 18.86
C THR A 163 2.94 -1.26 18.04
N GLY A 164 4.10 -1.34 17.34
CA GLY A 164 4.39 -2.47 16.46
C GLY A 164 3.43 -2.54 15.26
N HIS A 165 3.03 -1.38 14.73
CA HIS A 165 2.13 -1.24 13.57
C HIS A 165 0.65 -1.54 13.87
N ALA A 166 0.24 -1.40 15.13
CA ALA A 166 -1.15 -1.44 15.57
C ALA A 166 -1.63 -0.06 16.04
N PRO A 167 -1.84 0.92 15.13
CA PRO A 167 -2.04 2.33 15.47
C PRO A 167 -3.30 2.62 16.28
N LEU A 168 -4.24 1.69 16.36
CA LEU A 168 -5.43 1.82 17.20
C LEU A 168 -5.22 1.35 18.64
N ALA A 169 -4.16 0.58 18.91
CA ALA A 169 -3.90 0.03 20.25
C ALA A 169 -3.83 1.10 21.37
N PRO A 170 -3.29 2.32 21.15
CA PRO A 170 -3.26 3.34 22.19
C PRO A 170 -4.61 4.01 22.49
N ILE A 171 -5.64 3.69 21.71
CA ILE A 171 -6.99 4.29 21.88
C ILE A 171 -7.82 3.49 22.88
N TYR A 172 -7.47 2.24 23.12
CA TYR A 172 -8.13 1.32 24.04
C TYR A 172 -7.31 1.10 25.31
#